data_7f024f3d81c786503e4da8feb041be2b
#
_entry.id   7f024f3d81c786503e4da8feb041be2b
#
_cell.length_a   1.000
_cell.length_b   1.000
_cell.length_c   1.000
_cell.angle_alpha   90.00
_cell.angle_beta   90.00
_cell.angle_gamma   90.00
#
_symmetry.space_group_name_H-M   'P 1'
#
loop_
_entity.id
_entity.type
_entity.pdbx_description
1 polymer ?
#
loop_
_entity_poly.entity_id
_entity_poly.type
_entity_poly.pdbx_seq_one_letter_code
_entity_poly.pdbx_strand_id
1 'polypeptide(L)'
;TGSAGDEPGAIMALSDFALGIGFDLLAVGKGKNNELDRYATADRLREKAAAQGLRPRMLTSFVDGTNTMIELTSVGNALGFVPDVPGGHGPHANKDTLTDIFSLKEEGGILNGYGIVDYVFGMAPGVFAIVTSKNEDVKQLMHYVHMGEGPNFLLHRPYHLTSLETPITIYEAIMEREATIAPTCGQICDAVAVATRNIKKKEHPQ
;
A
#
# COMPACT_ATOMS: atom_id res chain seq x y z
N THR A 1 -7.35 9.64 5.49
CA THR A 1 -7.40 10.84 4.75
C THR A 1 -6.28 10.85 3.73
N GLY A 2 -6.60 10.70 2.48
CA GLY A 2 -5.63 10.62 1.41
C GLY A 2 -5.54 11.95 0.67
N SER A 3 -4.39 12.61 0.70
CA SER A 3 -4.04 13.62 -0.29
C SER A 3 -3.29 12.97 -1.45
N ALA A 4 -3.15 13.67 -2.57
CA ALA A 4 -2.42 13.17 -3.74
C ALA A 4 -0.97 12.78 -3.44
N GLY A 5 -0.37 13.40 -2.42
CA GLY A 5 1.01 13.14 -2.00
C GLY A 5 1.16 12.10 -0.90
N ASP A 6 0.08 11.59 -0.32
CA ASP A 6 0.13 10.47 0.61
C ASP A 6 0.15 9.14 -0.15
N GLU A 7 0.66 8.07 0.46
CA GLU A 7 0.75 6.78 -0.22
C GLU A 7 -0.58 6.29 -0.80
N PRO A 8 -1.74 6.39 -0.08
CA PRO A 8 -3.02 6.01 -0.67
C PRO A 8 -3.37 6.78 -1.94
N GLY A 9 -3.18 8.11 -1.95
CA GLY A 9 -3.41 8.93 -3.15
C GLY A 9 -2.47 8.56 -4.30
N ALA A 10 -1.20 8.34 -4.00
CA ALA A 10 -0.22 7.92 -5.00
C ALA A 10 -0.52 6.51 -5.56
N ILE A 11 -1.02 5.58 -4.73
CA ILE A 11 -1.48 4.25 -5.18
C ILE A 11 -2.70 4.41 -6.09
N MET A 12 -3.69 5.26 -5.72
CA MET A 12 -4.86 5.50 -6.55
C MET A 12 -4.46 6.03 -7.92
N ALA A 13 -3.62 7.07 -8.00
CA ALA A 13 -3.16 7.64 -9.26
C ALA A 13 -2.47 6.59 -10.16
N LEU A 14 -1.66 5.70 -9.57
CA LEU A 14 -1.00 4.62 -10.30
C LEU A 14 -1.99 3.54 -10.76
N SER A 15 -2.98 3.24 -9.93
CA SER A 15 -4.05 2.27 -10.23
C SER A 15 -4.98 2.78 -11.32
N ASP A 16 -5.40 4.04 -11.24
CA ASP A 16 -6.26 4.68 -12.26
C ASP A 16 -5.56 4.74 -13.61
N PHE A 17 -4.26 5.07 -13.63
CA PHE A 17 -3.45 4.98 -14.85
C PHE A 17 -3.46 3.56 -15.41
N ALA A 18 -3.18 2.55 -14.61
CA ALA A 18 -3.12 1.15 -15.06
C ALA A 18 -4.46 0.67 -15.61
N LEU A 19 -5.55 0.92 -14.88
CA LEU A 19 -6.91 0.56 -15.28
C LEU A 19 -7.34 1.33 -16.54
N GLY A 20 -6.99 2.63 -16.61
CA GLY A 20 -7.34 3.50 -17.74
C GLY A 20 -6.72 3.05 -19.07
N ILE A 21 -5.59 2.37 -19.06
CA ILE A 21 -4.94 1.79 -20.25
C ILE A 21 -5.22 0.29 -20.42
N GLY A 22 -6.10 -0.29 -19.58
CA GLY A 22 -6.66 -1.63 -19.77
C GLY A 22 -5.86 -2.77 -19.14
N PHE A 23 -5.02 -2.50 -18.14
CA PHE A 23 -4.41 -3.55 -17.34
C PHE A 23 -5.35 -4.10 -16.28
N ASP A 24 -5.19 -5.37 -15.95
CA ASP A 24 -5.73 -5.98 -14.74
C ASP A 24 -4.73 -5.73 -13.58
N LEU A 25 -5.25 -5.36 -12.39
CA LEU A 25 -4.43 -5.17 -11.18
C LEU A 25 -4.38 -6.48 -10.38
N LEU A 26 -3.19 -7.04 -10.20
CA LEU A 26 -2.95 -8.20 -9.36
C LEU A 26 -2.79 -7.79 -7.89
N ALA A 27 -1.90 -6.85 -7.63
CA ALA A 27 -1.68 -6.28 -6.31
C ALA A 27 -1.27 -4.82 -6.40
N VAL A 28 -1.62 -4.04 -5.38
CA VAL A 28 -1.16 -2.66 -5.21
C VAL A 28 -0.65 -2.44 -3.79
N GLY A 29 0.25 -1.49 -3.62
CA GLY A 29 0.76 -1.24 -2.28
C GLY A 29 1.87 -0.24 -2.18
N LYS A 30 2.55 -0.28 -1.04
CA LYS A 30 3.59 0.69 -0.68
C LYS A 30 4.84 0.04 -0.12
N GLY A 31 5.94 0.77 -0.21
CA GLY A 31 7.15 0.47 0.55
C GLY A 31 6.98 0.85 2.03
N LYS A 32 7.55 0.06 2.93
CA LYS A 32 7.59 0.32 4.37
C LYS A 32 9.03 0.50 4.83
N ASN A 33 9.30 1.64 5.49
CA ASN A 33 10.65 1.98 5.97
C ASN A 33 11.01 1.29 7.28
N ASN A 34 10.06 1.24 8.21
CA ASN A 34 10.31 0.71 9.55
C ASN A 34 9.93 -0.75 9.61
N GLU A 35 10.80 -1.57 10.21
CA GLU A 35 10.46 -2.93 10.58
C GLU A 35 9.18 -2.97 11.43
N LEU A 36 8.38 -4.01 11.22
CA LEU A 36 7.12 -4.18 11.93
C LEU A 36 7.36 -4.75 13.32
N ASP A 37 7.10 -3.96 14.36
CA ASP A 37 7.03 -4.41 15.75
C ASP A 37 5.64 -4.10 16.31
N ARG A 38 4.76 -5.09 16.29
CA ARG A 38 3.37 -4.99 16.80
C ARG A 38 3.29 -4.74 18.32
N TYR A 39 4.40 -4.87 19.03
CA TYR A 39 4.53 -4.60 20.47
C TYR A 39 5.24 -3.28 20.78
N ALA A 40 5.48 -2.45 19.76
CA ALA A 40 6.07 -1.13 19.94
C ALA A 40 5.18 -0.25 20.82
N THR A 41 5.81 0.53 21.70
CA THR A 41 5.12 1.51 22.53
C THR A 41 5.80 2.87 22.43
N ALA A 42 5.05 3.94 22.69
CA ALA A 42 5.59 5.30 22.66
C ALA A 42 6.76 5.49 23.64
N ASP A 43 6.74 4.81 24.79
CA ASP A 43 7.82 4.90 25.77
C ASP A 43 9.09 4.20 25.29
N ARG A 44 8.98 3.01 24.69
CA ARG A 44 10.13 2.28 24.12
C ARG A 44 10.77 3.04 22.94
N LEU A 45 9.99 3.78 22.20
CA LEU A 45 10.45 4.50 21.01
C LEU A 45 10.80 5.97 21.28
N ARG A 46 10.75 6.45 22.52
CA ARG A 46 10.93 7.86 22.90
C ARG A 46 12.27 8.43 22.40
N GLU A 47 13.36 7.75 22.69
CA GLU A 47 14.71 8.19 22.30
C GLU A 47 14.90 8.17 20.79
N LYS A 48 14.44 7.10 20.12
CA LYS A 48 14.49 6.98 18.65
C LYS A 48 13.67 8.08 17.97
N ALA A 49 12.48 8.38 18.50
CA ALA A 49 11.65 9.44 18.00
C ALA A 49 12.30 10.82 18.15
N ALA A 50 12.90 11.10 19.31
CA ALA A 50 13.61 12.35 19.56
C ALA A 50 14.79 12.53 18.60
N ALA A 51 15.57 11.49 18.34
CA ALA A 51 16.68 11.50 17.38
C ALA A 51 16.23 11.79 15.93
N GLN A 52 14.98 11.45 15.59
CA GLN A 52 14.37 11.67 14.27
C GLN A 52 13.51 12.96 14.21
N GLY A 53 13.43 13.73 15.29
CA GLY A 53 12.56 14.92 15.38
C GLY A 53 11.06 14.58 15.33
N LEU A 54 10.68 13.36 15.67
CA LEU A 54 9.30 12.88 15.63
C LEU A 54 8.68 12.82 17.02
N ARG A 55 7.34 12.88 17.09
CA ARG A 55 6.60 12.56 18.32
C ARG A 55 6.61 11.04 18.54
N PRO A 56 6.83 10.55 19.79
CA PRO A 56 6.88 9.11 20.06
C PRO A 56 5.65 8.34 19.58
N ARG A 57 4.44 8.84 19.76
CA ARG A 57 3.20 8.22 19.26
C ARG A 57 3.16 8.11 17.74
N MET A 58 3.69 9.11 17.04
CA MET A 58 3.75 9.10 15.57
C MET A 58 4.71 8.02 15.08
N LEU A 59 5.91 7.93 15.66
CA LEU A 59 6.85 6.87 15.32
C LEU A 59 6.28 5.49 15.67
N THR A 60 5.55 5.35 16.78
CA THR A 60 4.89 4.09 17.15
C THR A 60 3.92 3.65 16.06
N SER A 61 3.07 4.53 15.54
CA SER A 61 2.11 4.19 14.49
C SER A 61 2.77 3.76 13.17
N PHE A 62 4.00 4.18 12.91
CA PHE A 62 4.79 3.71 11.77
C PHE A 62 5.41 2.34 12.01
N VAL A 63 5.78 2.04 13.26
CA VAL A 63 6.48 0.82 13.63
C VAL A 63 5.51 -0.33 13.92
N ASP A 64 4.39 -0.08 14.61
CA ASP A 64 3.41 -1.11 14.99
C ASP A 64 2.47 -1.55 13.84
N GLY A 65 2.55 -0.87 12.70
CA GLY A 65 1.73 -1.16 11.52
C GLY A 65 0.43 -0.37 11.44
N THR A 66 0.04 0.39 12.46
CA THR A 66 -1.22 1.15 12.48
C THR A 66 -1.38 2.02 11.22
N ASN A 67 -0.35 2.82 10.91
CA ASN A 67 -0.40 3.71 9.74
C ASN A 67 -0.55 2.90 8.44
N THR A 68 0.28 1.89 8.25
CA THR A 68 0.26 1.03 7.05
C THR A 68 -1.10 0.34 6.87
N MET A 69 -1.68 -0.21 7.94
CA MET A 69 -2.97 -0.90 7.86
C MET A 69 -4.12 0.06 7.53
N ILE A 70 -4.14 1.26 8.10
CA ILE A 70 -5.16 2.29 7.79
C ILE A 70 -5.06 2.73 6.33
N GLU A 71 -3.86 2.95 5.82
CA GLU A 71 -3.61 3.35 4.43
C GLU A 71 -4.05 2.27 3.45
N LEU A 72 -3.65 1.02 3.67
CA LEU A 72 -4.04 -0.11 2.82
C LEU A 72 -5.55 -0.39 2.88
N THR A 73 -6.17 -0.24 4.06
CA THR A 73 -7.64 -0.33 4.20
C THR A 73 -8.34 0.74 3.36
N SER A 74 -7.81 1.97 3.35
CA SER A 74 -8.37 3.06 2.54
C SER A 74 -8.32 2.73 1.05
N VAL A 75 -7.19 2.22 0.57
CA VAL A 75 -7.01 1.78 -0.83
C VAL A 75 -7.91 0.59 -1.15
N GLY A 76 -7.97 -0.40 -0.27
CA GLY A 76 -8.82 -1.58 -0.44
C GLY A 76 -10.30 -1.20 -0.60
N ASN A 77 -10.81 -0.31 0.23
CA ASN A 77 -12.19 0.17 0.17
C ASN A 77 -12.47 1.05 -1.07
N ALA A 78 -11.44 1.70 -1.61
CA ALA A 78 -11.57 2.47 -2.85
C ALA A 78 -11.57 1.58 -4.10
N LEU A 79 -10.70 0.57 -4.17
CA LEU A 79 -10.54 -0.31 -5.34
C LEU A 79 -11.38 -1.60 -5.27
N GLY A 80 -11.98 -1.93 -4.13
CA GLY A 80 -12.62 -3.23 -3.91
C GLY A 80 -11.61 -4.35 -3.64
N PHE A 81 -10.42 -4.03 -3.16
CA PHE A 81 -9.32 -4.94 -2.91
C PHE A 81 -9.25 -5.34 -1.43
N VAL A 82 -8.62 -6.46 -1.16
CA VAL A 82 -8.47 -7.00 0.20
C VAL A 82 -7.01 -7.38 0.49
N PRO A 83 -6.58 -7.41 1.75
CA PRO A 83 -5.34 -8.06 2.09
C PRO A 83 -5.47 -9.58 1.88
N ASP A 84 -4.47 -10.21 1.26
CA ASP A 84 -4.48 -11.65 0.98
C ASP A 84 -4.42 -12.50 2.27
N VAL A 85 -3.78 -11.97 3.28
CA VAL A 85 -3.72 -12.52 4.65
C VAL A 85 -3.95 -11.41 5.67
N PRO A 86 -4.46 -11.71 6.88
CA PRO A 86 -4.66 -10.71 7.92
C PRO A 86 -3.38 -9.91 8.22
N GLY A 87 -3.41 -8.61 7.95
CA GLY A 87 -2.28 -7.70 8.15
C GLY A 87 -1.23 -7.68 7.04
N GLY A 88 -1.55 -8.27 5.87
CA GLY A 88 -0.66 -8.33 4.71
C GLY A 88 0.51 -9.30 4.88
N HIS A 89 1.17 -9.63 3.78
CA HIS A 89 2.37 -10.49 3.78
C HIS A 89 3.62 -9.71 4.21
N GLY A 90 3.79 -8.48 3.74
CA GLY A 90 4.93 -7.63 4.04
C GLY A 90 6.29 -8.27 3.70
N PRO A 91 6.51 -8.79 2.51
CA PRO A 91 7.79 -9.41 2.17
C PRO A 91 8.91 -8.38 2.04
N HIS A 92 10.15 -8.84 2.13
CA HIS A 92 11.31 -8.08 1.66
C HIS A 92 11.44 -8.27 0.15
N ALA A 93 11.48 -7.16 -0.58
CA ALA A 93 11.58 -7.17 -2.04
C ALA A 93 12.29 -5.92 -2.56
N ASN A 94 12.75 -6.02 -3.79
CA ASN A 94 13.21 -4.90 -4.61
C ASN A 94 12.46 -4.88 -5.94
N LYS A 95 12.78 -3.97 -6.83
CA LYS A 95 12.12 -3.84 -8.14
C LYS A 95 12.23 -5.08 -9.01
N ASP A 96 13.33 -5.82 -8.88
CA ASP A 96 13.64 -6.96 -9.74
C ASP A 96 12.96 -8.25 -9.24
N THR A 97 12.59 -8.31 -7.97
CA THR A 97 12.01 -9.51 -7.33
C THR A 97 10.53 -9.37 -7.00
N LEU A 98 9.98 -8.16 -7.05
CA LEU A 98 8.62 -7.90 -6.56
C LEU A 98 7.55 -8.60 -7.38
N THR A 99 7.69 -8.64 -8.71
CA THR A 99 6.75 -9.33 -9.61
C THR A 99 6.70 -10.82 -9.39
N ASP A 100 7.85 -11.45 -9.09
CA ASP A 100 7.92 -12.87 -8.82
C ASP A 100 7.28 -13.20 -7.46
N ILE A 101 7.55 -12.37 -6.44
CA ILE A 101 6.98 -12.54 -5.10
C ILE A 101 5.47 -12.33 -5.14
N PHE A 102 5.00 -11.21 -5.72
CA PHE A 102 3.59 -10.91 -5.86
C PHE A 102 3.01 -11.44 -7.18
N SER A 103 3.25 -12.71 -7.45
CA SER A 103 2.52 -13.50 -8.42
C SER A 103 1.61 -14.52 -7.73
N LEU A 104 0.74 -15.17 -8.49
CA LEU A 104 -0.14 -16.20 -7.95
C LEU A 104 0.66 -17.41 -7.45
N LYS A 105 0.15 -18.10 -6.43
CA LYS A 105 0.77 -19.32 -5.88
C LYS A 105 1.00 -20.41 -6.94
N GLU A 106 0.09 -20.52 -7.89
CA GLU A 106 0.21 -21.44 -9.02
C GLU A 106 1.32 -21.05 -10.00
N GLU A 107 1.76 -19.80 -9.98
CA GLU A 107 2.88 -19.24 -10.74
C GLU A 107 4.19 -19.21 -9.91
N GLY A 108 4.17 -19.67 -8.67
CA GLY A 108 5.31 -19.70 -7.77
C GLY A 108 5.43 -18.52 -6.80
N GLY A 109 4.46 -17.60 -6.80
CA GLY A 109 4.40 -16.47 -5.90
C GLY A 109 3.64 -16.75 -4.59
N ILE A 110 3.24 -15.69 -3.90
CA ILE A 110 2.60 -15.79 -2.58
C ILE A 110 1.10 -15.50 -2.57
N LEU A 111 0.53 -14.98 -3.67
CA LEU A 111 -0.84 -14.50 -3.70
C LEU A 111 -1.86 -15.61 -4.00
N ASN A 112 -3.00 -15.55 -3.32
CA ASN A 112 -4.13 -16.46 -3.56
C ASN A 112 -5.06 -15.98 -4.70
N GLY A 113 -4.96 -14.71 -5.11
CA GLY A 113 -5.83 -14.14 -6.14
C GLY A 113 -5.47 -12.73 -6.53
N TYR A 114 -6.31 -12.13 -7.35
CA TYR A 114 -6.21 -10.75 -7.82
C TYR A 114 -6.86 -9.77 -6.83
N GLY A 115 -6.52 -8.49 -6.96
CA GLY A 115 -7.14 -7.44 -6.18
C GLY A 115 -6.62 -7.39 -4.74
N ILE A 116 -5.32 -7.49 -4.57
CA ILE A 116 -4.66 -7.52 -3.26
C ILE A 116 -4.07 -6.15 -2.91
N VAL A 117 -4.22 -5.74 -1.65
CA VAL A 117 -3.48 -4.64 -1.04
C VAL A 117 -2.41 -5.18 -0.10
N ASP A 118 -1.16 -4.73 -0.25
CA ASP A 118 -0.05 -5.18 0.59
C ASP A 118 1.03 -4.10 0.74
N TYR A 119 2.05 -4.39 1.50
CA TYR A 119 3.25 -3.55 1.64
C TYR A 119 4.51 -4.40 1.51
N VAL A 120 5.63 -3.73 1.23
CA VAL A 120 6.94 -4.42 1.10
C VAL A 120 8.02 -3.66 1.85
N PHE A 121 9.00 -4.36 2.37
CA PHE A 121 10.24 -3.77 2.84
C PHE A 121 11.25 -3.68 1.68
N GLY A 122 12.03 -2.60 1.64
CA GLY A 122 13.09 -2.40 0.65
C GLY A 122 12.73 -1.49 -0.52
N MET A 123 11.48 -1.02 -0.62
CA MET A 123 11.03 -0.14 -1.71
C MET A 123 10.45 1.20 -1.23
N ALA A 124 10.58 1.53 0.05
CA ALA A 124 10.17 2.83 0.55
C ALA A 124 11.13 3.94 0.05
N PRO A 125 10.61 5.15 -0.21
CA PRO A 125 9.26 5.66 0.04
C PRO A 125 8.26 5.46 -1.12
N GLY A 126 8.43 4.47 -1.96
CA GLY A 126 7.63 4.29 -3.16
C GLY A 126 6.29 3.58 -2.96
N VAL A 127 5.46 3.68 -3.99
CA VAL A 127 4.23 2.91 -4.16
C VAL A 127 4.31 2.08 -5.42
N PHE A 128 3.56 0.98 -5.49
CA PHE A 128 3.60 0.05 -6.61
C PHE A 128 2.23 -0.47 -7.01
N ALA A 129 2.13 -0.89 -8.26
CA ALA A 129 1.06 -1.74 -8.77
C ALA A 129 1.67 -2.88 -9.58
N ILE A 130 1.29 -4.10 -9.26
CA ILE A 130 1.58 -5.27 -10.07
C ILE A 130 0.42 -5.45 -11.03
N VAL A 131 0.72 -5.35 -12.30
CA VAL A 131 -0.25 -5.38 -13.38
C VAL A 131 -0.04 -6.58 -14.30
N THR A 132 -1.10 -7.02 -14.91
CA THR A 132 -1.07 -8.07 -15.94
C THR A 132 -2.05 -7.74 -17.06
N SER A 133 -1.98 -8.49 -18.15
CA SER A 133 -2.95 -8.40 -19.23
C SER A 133 -3.23 -9.78 -19.79
N LYS A 134 -4.49 -10.01 -20.21
CA LYS A 134 -4.87 -11.21 -20.97
C LYS A 134 -4.52 -11.13 -22.45
N ASN A 135 -4.16 -9.93 -22.92
CA ASN A 135 -3.81 -9.67 -24.31
C ASN A 135 -2.31 -9.90 -24.53
N GLU A 136 -1.96 -10.86 -25.37
CA GLU A 136 -0.58 -11.20 -25.67
C GLU A 136 0.18 -10.07 -26.39
N ASP A 137 -0.49 -9.26 -27.20
CA ASP A 137 0.14 -8.11 -27.86
C ASP A 137 0.57 -7.05 -26.84
N VAL A 138 -0.21 -6.88 -25.77
CA VAL A 138 0.14 -5.99 -24.65
C VAL A 138 1.37 -6.53 -23.92
N LYS A 139 1.42 -7.83 -23.62
CA LYS A 139 2.58 -8.44 -22.98
C LYS A 139 3.85 -8.31 -23.84
N GLN A 140 3.74 -8.54 -25.15
CA GLN A 140 4.85 -8.37 -26.09
C GLN A 140 5.33 -6.91 -26.12
N LEU A 141 4.40 -5.94 -26.08
CA LEU A 141 4.76 -4.53 -26.01
C LEU A 141 5.48 -4.19 -24.69
N MET A 142 5.01 -4.72 -23.56
CA MET A 142 5.66 -4.52 -22.26
C MET A 142 7.09 -5.09 -22.25
N HIS A 143 7.28 -6.26 -22.83
CA HIS A 143 8.61 -6.83 -23.04
C HIS A 143 9.48 -5.95 -23.95
N TYR A 144 8.93 -5.50 -25.08
CA TYR A 144 9.64 -4.63 -26.03
C TYR A 144 10.11 -3.31 -25.39
N VAL A 145 9.31 -2.73 -24.49
CA VAL A 145 9.68 -1.50 -23.75
C VAL A 145 10.46 -1.78 -22.46
N HIS A 146 10.98 -2.98 -22.29
CA HIS A 146 11.84 -3.41 -21.17
C HIS A 146 11.19 -3.35 -19.80
N MET A 147 9.89 -3.61 -19.73
CA MET A 147 9.16 -3.67 -18.43
C MET A 147 9.24 -5.03 -17.74
N GLY A 148 9.92 -6.01 -18.34
CA GLY A 148 10.10 -7.37 -17.80
C GLY A 148 9.65 -8.45 -18.80
N GLU A 149 9.82 -9.71 -18.40
CA GLU A 149 9.46 -10.86 -19.23
C GLU A 149 7.97 -11.24 -19.10
N GLY A 150 7.28 -10.73 -18.08
CA GLY A 150 5.89 -11.08 -17.79
C GLY A 150 5.74 -12.44 -17.09
N PRO A 151 4.52 -12.91 -16.86
CA PRO A 151 3.23 -12.33 -17.27
C PRO A 151 2.82 -11.10 -16.47
N ASN A 152 3.46 -10.84 -15.32
CA ASN A 152 3.18 -9.73 -14.42
C ASN A 152 4.26 -8.64 -14.59
N PHE A 153 3.85 -7.39 -14.51
CA PHE A 153 4.73 -6.24 -14.69
C PHE A 153 4.61 -5.28 -13.52
N LEU A 154 5.71 -4.61 -13.20
CA LEU A 154 5.76 -3.62 -12.12
C LEU A 154 5.56 -2.21 -12.66
N LEU A 155 4.52 -1.53 -12.20
CA LEU A 155 4.44 -0.08 -12.23
C LEU A 155 4.88 0.45 -10.86
N HIS A 156 5.84 1.35 -10.85
CA HIS A 156 6.47 1.84 -9.62
C HIS A 156 6.64 3.35 -9.65
N ARG A 157 6.11 4.01 -8.64
CA ARG A 157 6.39 5.40 -8.35
C ARG A 157 7.33 5.43 -7.14
N PRO A 158 8.64 5.78 -7.30
CA PRO A 158 9.64 5.63 -6.23
C PRO A 158 9.59 6.73 -5.17
N TYR A 159 8.57 7.55 -5.17
CA TYR A 159 8.37 8.65 -4.23
C TYR A 159 6.89 8.96 -4.03
N HIS A 160 6.59 9.60 -2.92
CA HIS A 160 5.38 10.37 -2.66
C HIS A 160 5.81 11.64 -1.91
N LEU A 161 5.27 12.79 -2.26
CA LEU A 161 5.82 14.07 -1.81
C LEU A 161 4.99 14.73 -0.71
N THR A 162 4.12 13.95 -0.06
CA THR A 162 3.33 14.38 1.10
C THR A 162 2.60 15.73 0.85
N SER A 163 2.77 16.70 1.71
CA SER A 163 2.10 18.01 1.62
C SER A 163 2.49 18.85 0.40
N LEU A 164 3.57 18.53 -0.30
CA LEU A 164 3.95 19.24 -1.54
C LEU A 164 2.95 18.99 -2.67
N GLU A 165 2.24 17.87 -2.65
CA GLU A 165 1.21 17.53 -3.64
C GLU A 165 -0.21 17.99 -3.23
N THR A 166 -0.37 18.65 -2.08
CA THR A 166 -1.67 19.19 -1.64
C THR A 166 -2.37 20.09 -2.69
N PRO A 167 -1.66 20.92 -3.49
CA PRO A 167 -2.30 21.68 -4.56
C PRO A 167 -3.05 20.82 -5.57
N ILE A 168 -2.59 19.61 -5.85
CA ILE A 168 -3.26 18.64 -6.75
C ILE A 168 -4.61 18.24 -6.14
N THR A 169 -4.62 17.83 -4.87
CA THR A 169 -5.86 17.49 -4.14
C THR A 169 -6.87 18.63 -4.16
N ILE A 170 -6.42 19.88 -3.98
CA ILE A 170 -7.29 21.05 -4.01
C ILE A 170 -7.85 21.25 -5.42
N TYR A 171 -7.03 21.10 -6.45
CA TYR A 171 -7.46 21.21 -7.85
C TYR A 171 -8.52 20.15 -8.18
N GLU A 172 -8.27 18.87 -7.90
CA GLU A 172 -9.20 17.76 -8.09
C GLU A 172 -10.54 18.03 -7.40
N ALA A 173 -10.50 18.41 -6.12
CA ALA A 173 -11.71 18.67 -5.33
C ALA A 173 -12.53 19.86 -5.83
N ILE A 174 -11.89 20.95 -6.28
CA ILE A 174 -12.58 22.19 -6.67
C ILE A 174 -12.96 22.19 -8.14
N MET A 175 -12.02 21.83 -9.02
CA MET A 175 -12.18 21.95 -10.46
C MET A 175 -12.85 20.72 -11.06
N GLU A 176 -12.47 19.53 -10.62
CA GLU A 176 -12.96 18.26 -11.14
C GLU A 176 -14.10 17.69 -10.29
N ARG A 177 -14.26 18.19 -9.05
CA ARG A 177 -15.24 17.70 -8.05
C ARG A 177 -15.05 16.23 -7.72
N GLU A 178 -13.82 15.81 -7.76
CA GLU A 178 -13.40 14.43 -7.46
C GLU A 178 -12.60 14.39 -6.15
N ALA A 179 -12.71 13.26 -5.45
CA ALA A 179 -11.90 13.00 -4.27
C ALA A 179 -10.67 12.20 -4.72
N THR A 180 -9.48 12.59 -4.26
CA THR A 180 -8.24 11.84 -4.49
C THR A 180 -8.37 10.36 -4.10
N ILE A 181 -9.13 10.08 -3.05
CA ILE A 181 -9.51 8.72 -2.64
C ILE A 181 -10.85 8.73 -1.91
N ALA A 182 -11.73 7.81 -2.27
CA ALA A 182 -13.02 7.61 -1.63
C ALA A 182 -13.35 6.10 -1.57
N PRO A 183 -14.07 5.63 -0.54
CA PRO A 183 -14.45 4.21 -0.40
C PRO A 183 -15.61 3.85 -1.34
N THR A 184 -15.38 3.97 -2.65
CA THR A 184 -16.40 3.79 -3.70
C THR A 184 -16.94 2.37 -3.78
N CYS A 185 -16.14 1.38 -3.35
CA CYS A 185 -16.54 -0.02 -3.27
C CYS A 185 -17.17 -0.39 -1.91
N GLY A 186 -17.31 0.58 -1.00
CA GLY A 186 -17.86 0.36 0.34
C GLY A 186 -16.80 -0.15 1.33
N GLN A 187 -17.26 -0.64 2.48
CA GLN A 187 -16.38 -1.20 3.51
C GLN A 187 -16.08 -2.67 3.19
N ILE A 188 -15.06 -2.90 2.36
CA ILE A 188 -14.60 -4.23 1.94
C ILE A 188 -13.65 -4.84 2.96
N CYS A 189 -12.79 -4.00 3.56
CA CYS A 189 -11.85 -4.39 4.61
C CYS A 189 -11.84 -3.35 5.73
N ASP A 190 -11.23 -3.70 6.85
CA ASP A 190 -11.15 -2.82 8.02
C ASP A 190 -9.80 -2.97 8.74
N ALA A 191 -9.34 -1.90 9.36
CA ALA A 191 -8.18 -1.91 10.23
C ALA A 191 -8.64 -2.13 11.68
N VAL A 192 -8.30 -3.28 12.23
CA VAL A 192 -8.71 -3.67 13.58
C VAL A 192 -7.56 -3.61 14.58
N ALA A 193 -7.85 -3.19 15.80
CA ALA A 193 -6.91 -3.29 16.89
C ALA A 193 -6.89 -4.73 17.46
N VAL A 194 -5.70 -5.28 17.58
CA VAL A 194 -5.49 -6.61 18.19
C VAL A 194 -4.83 -6.43 19.55
N ALA A 195 -5.46 -6.98 20.60
CA ALA A 195 -4.89 -6.94 21.93
C ALA A 195 -3.59 -7.77 22.01
N THR A 196 -2.52 -7.17 22.47
CA THR A 196 -1.22 -7.82 22.64
C THR A 196 -1.07 -8.56 23.98
N ARG A 197 -2.10 -8.49 24.84
CA ARG A 197 -2.22 -9.19 26.12
C ARG A 197 -3.67 -9.52 26.43
N ASN A 198 -3.90 -10.40 27.38
CA ASN A 198 -5.24 -10.66 27.89
C ASN A 198 -5.81 -9.40 28.58
N ILE A 199 -6.98 -8.96 28.12
CA ILE A 199 -7.70 -7.84 28.71
C ILE A 199 -8.75 -8.40 29.68
N LYS A 200 -8.73 -7.93 30.93
CA LYS A 200 -9.72 -8.35 31.95
C LYS A 200 -11.07 -7.70 31.62
N LYS A 201 -12.15 -8.39 32.01
CA LYS A 201 -13.51 -7.84 31.89
C LYS A 201 -13.59 -6.48 32.60
N LYS A 202 -14.10 -5.45 31.88
CA LYS A 202 -14.19 -4.04 32.33
C LYS A 202 -12.85 -3.25 32.32
N GLU A 203 -11.77 -3.83 31.87
CA GLU A 203 -10.55 -3.07 31.61
C GLU A 203 -10.68 -2.32 30.29
N HIS A 204 -10.34 -1.03 30.28
CA HIS A 204 -10.28 -0.25 29.04
C HIS A 204 -8.86 -0.33 28.47
N PRO A 205 -8.69 -0.62 27.18
CA PRO A 205 -7.38 -0.51 26.51
C PRO A 205 -6.88 0.94 26.62
N GLN A 206 -5.61 1.09 26.92
CA GLN A 206 -4.96 2.41 26.95
C GLN A 206 -4.38 2.75 25.58
#